data_bb5571b37820a4f9ea957224233545b8
#
_entry.id   bb5571b37820a4f9ea957224233545b8
#
_cell.length_a   1.000
_cell.length_b   1.000
_cell.length_c   1.000
_cell.angle_alpha   90.00
_cell.angle_beta   90.00
_cell.angle_gamma   90.00
#
_symmetry.space_group_name_H-M   'P 1'
#
loop_
_entity.id
_entity.type
_entity.pdbx_description
1 polymer ?
#
loop_
_entity_poly.entity_id
_entity_poly.type
_entity_poly.pdbx_seq_one_letter_code
_entity_poly.pdbx_strand_id
1 'polypeptide(L)'
;MKIYGKIFIVTGASSGIGEVLSKKLAKKGAQVICASRNLEKLNRVADEIEIQGGTAISIQTDITHTDQCQLLVEKTISRFGKLDALVLNAGISMWTPFESLNDVGFFRQLMETNYMGAVHCCHAALSHLKSSNGLIVNCSTGQALMGFPNHTGYAASKHALRGFLASLDIEMRGEIKFLDVIMGWIRGTGLRENAFGSNGEKLGKSKRDHTSESITIDDCTDSIIMGIERNKKVIYIPKKLRLIPFLNVFFKRFLNWKVSKAVDDRQD
;
A
#
# COMPACT_ATOMS: atom_id res chain seq x y z
N MET A 1 10.22 10.17 12.18
CA MET A 1 9.13 10.49 13.16
C MET A 1 9.23 9.49 14.32
N LYS A 2 9.14 9.92 15.59
CA LYS A 2 8.96 8.98 16.71
C LYS A 2 7.54 8.39 16.61
N ILE A 3 7.39 7.07 16.77
CA ILE A 3 6.09 6.38 16.59
C ILE A 3 5.26 6.44 17.87
N TYR A 4 5.88 6.40 19.03
CA TYR A 4 5.21 6.41 20.33
C TYR A 4 4.25 7.61 20.49
N GLY A 5 3.00 7.35 20.90
CA GLY A 5 1.94 8.36 21.09
C GLY A 5 1.42 8.98 19.79
N LYS A 6 1.80 8.46 18.63
CA LYS A 6 1.35 8.93 17.32
C LYS A 6 0.10 8.18 16.85
N ILE A 7 -0.75 8.87 16.10
CA ILE A 7 -2.02 8.37 15.63
C ILE A 7 -1.90 8.05 14.15
N PHE A 8 -2.10 6.78 13.81
CA PHE A 8 -1.95 6.22 12.47
C PHE A 8 -3.28 5.69 11.93
N ILE A 9 -3.72 6.15 10.78
CA ILE A 9 -4.72 5.44 9.98
C ILE A 9 -3.97 4.50 9.03
N VAL A 10 -4.35 3.21 9.03
CA VAL A 10 -3.82 2.19 8.11
C VAL A 10 -4.96 1.64 7.26
N THR A 11 -4.94 1.96 5.96
CA THR A 11 -5.93 1.41 5.01
C THR A 11 -5.55 0.00 4.58
N GLY A 12 -6.55 -0.88 4.37
CA GLY A 12 -6.30 -2.29 4.08
C GLY A 12 -5.69 -3.07 5.26
N ALA A 13 -6.02 -2.66 6.50
CA ALA A 13 -5.45 -3.22 7.72
C ALA A 13 -5.97 -4.62 8.09
N SER A 14 -6.95 -5.17 7.38
CA SER A 14 -7.58 -6.46 7.70
C SER A 14 -6.76 -7.70 7.31
N SER A 15 -5.65 -7.54 6.60
CA SER A 15 -4.80 -8.64 6.14
C SER A 15 -3.42 -8.17 5.65
N GLY A 16 -2.50 -9.12 5.48
CA GLY A 16 -1.22 -8.92 4.81
C GLY A 16 -0.36 -7.82 5.46
N ILE A 17 0.24 -6.97 4.63
CA ILE A 17 1.15 -5.90 5.09
C ILE A 17 0.43 -4.95 6.06
N GLY A 18 -0.82 -4.55 5.75
CA GLY A 18 -1.58 -3.62 6.58
C GLY A 18 -1.84 -4.16 7.99
N GLU A 19 -2.21 -5.42 8.11
CA GLU A 19 -2.41 -6.10 9.40
C GLU A 19 -1.11 -6.15 10.22
N VAL A 20 -0.03 -6.69 9.64
CA VAL A 20 1.25 -6.84 10.37
C VAL A 20 1.85 -5.48 10.73
N LEU A 21 1.75 -4.50 9.83
CA LEU A 21 2.20 -3.14 10.09
C LEU A 21 1.42 -2.49 11.24
N SER A 22 0.09 -2.66 11.27
CA SER A 22 -0.77 -2.15 12.36
C SER A 22 -0.35 -2.71 13.71
N LYS A 23 -0.14 -4.04 13.82
CA LYS A 23 0.35 -4.69 15.02
C LYS A 23 1.71 -4.17 15.47
N LYS A 24 2.65 -4.02 14.53
CA LYS A 24 3.99 -3.51 14.85
C LYS A 24 4.00 -2.03 15.23
N LEU A 25 3.16 -1.19 14.61
CA LEU A 25 3.00 0.21 15.00
C LEU A 25 2.44 0.32 16.43
N ALA A 26 1.39 -0.45 16.72
CA ALA A 26 0.80 -0.48 18.08
C ALA A 26 1.80 -0.99 19.14
N LYS A 27 2.58 -2.02 18.82
CA LYS A 27 3.67 -2.50 19.70
C LYS A 27 4.72 -1.43 19.98
N LYS A 28 4.90 -0.45 19.09
CA LYS A 28 5.78 0.72 19.31
C LYS A 28 5.07 1.88 20.01
N GLY A 29 3.87 1.67 20.51
CA GLY A 29 3.09 2.65 21.27
C GLY A 29 2.32 3.64 20.40
N ALA A 30 2.10 3.36 19.12
CA ALA A 30 1.16 4.12 18.31
C ALA A 30 -0.28 3.76 18.67
N GLN A 31 -1.20 4.70 18.44
CA GLN A 31 -2.64 4.47 18.39
C GLN A 31 -3.04 4.22 16.93
N VAL A 32 -3.58 3.05 16.64
CA VAL A 32 -3.79 2.60 15.27
C VAL A 32 -5.28 2.53 14.93
N ILE A 33 -5.66 3.19 13.85
CA ILE A 33 -6.98 3.08 13.26
C ILE A 33 -6.87 2.11 12.08
N CYS A 34 -7.44 0.92 12.27
CA CYS A 34 -7.50 -0.12 11.26
C CYS A 34 -8.70 0.15 10.35
N ALA A 35 -8.47 0.39 9.05
CA ALA A 35 -9.51 0.68 8.08
C ALA A 35 -9.52 -0.35 6.95
N SER A 36 -10.66 -0.98 6.69
CA SER A 36 -10.95 -1.82 5.51
C SER A 36 -12.44 -2.13 5.39
N ARG A 37 -12.84 -2.80 4.31
CA ARG A 37 -14.24 -3.20 4.06
C ARG A 37 -14.73 -4.33 4.97
N ASN A 38 -13.85 -5.23 5.41
CA ASN A 38 -14.21 -6.40 6.20
C ASN A 38 -14.07 -6.09 7.70
N LEU A 39 -15.20 -5.77 8.34
CA LEU A 39 -15.23 -5.38 9.75
C LEU A 39 -14.82 -6.53 10.68
N GLU A 40 -15.24 -7.76 10.40
CA GLU A 40 -14.91 -8.94 11.22
C GLU A 40 -13.38 -9.14 11.30
N LYS A 41 -12.71 -9.11 10.15
CA LYS A 41 -11.24 -9.21 10.12
C LYS A 41 -10.55 -8.02 10.78
N LEU A 42 -11.13 -6.81 10.66
CA LEU A 42 -10.58 -5.63 11.35
C LEU A 42 -10.68 -5.77 12.86
N ASN A 43 -11.85 -6.22 13.36
CA ASN A 43 -12.05 -6.42 14.81
C ASN A 43 -11.05 -7.45 15.34
N ARG A 44 -10.87 -8.58 14.65
CA ARG A 44 -9.82 -9.54 15.00
C ARG A 44 -8.44 -8.89 15.14
N VAL A 45 -8.06 -8.03 14.21
CA VAL A 45 -6.74 -7.36 14.25
C VAL A 45 -6.67 -6.36 15.40
N ALA A 46 -7.72 -5.59 15.67
CA ALA A 46 -7.76 -4.65 16.78
C ALA A 46 -7.73 -5.38 18.14
N ASP A 47 -8.52 -6.43 18.30
CA ASP A 47 -8.57 -7.26 19.51
C ASP A 47 -7.19 -7.88 19.79
N GLU A 48 -6.51 -8.42 18.78
CA GLU A 48 -5.15 -8.97 18.93
C GLU A 48 -4.14 -7.90 19.35
N ILE A 49 -4.29 -6.65 18.88
CA ILE A 49 -3.46 -5.51 19.32
C ILE A 49 -3.75 -5.16 20.76
N GLU A 50 -5.02 -5.09 21.16
CA GLU A 50 -5.42 -4.75 22.55
C GLU A 50 -4.99 -5.83 23.55
N ILE A 51 -5.14 -7.11 23.21
CA ILE A 51 -4.65 -8.25 24.03
C ILE A 51 -3.13 -8.14 24.28
N GLN A 52 -2.37 -7.58 23.32
CA GLN A 52 -0.94 -7.36 23.45
C GLN A 52 -0.58 -6.03 24.17
N GLY A 53 -1.58 -5.32 24.71
CA GLY A 53 -1.39 -4.06 25.43
C GLY A 53 -1.21 -2.83 24.54
N GLY A 54 -1.49 -2.95 23.23
CA GLY A 54 -1.50 -1.83 22.30
C GLY A 54 -2.86 -1.10 22.27
N THR A 55 -2.97 -0.09 21.41
CA THR A 55 -4.24 0.65 21.19
C THR A 55 -4.60 0.60 19.73
N ALA A 56 -5.77 0.03 19.43
CA ALA A 56 -6.32 0.01 18.07
C ALA A 56 -7.83 0.18 18.09
N ILE A 57 -8.38 0.74 17.01
CA ILE A 57 -9.83 0.73 16.74
C ILE A 57 -10.07 0.29 15.30
N SER A 58 -11.20 -0.34 15.08
CA SER A 58 -11.69 -0.78 13.78
C SER A 58 -12.70 0.22 13.23
N ILE A 59 -12.47 0.71 12.00
CA ILE A 59 -13.45 1.53 11.28
C ILE A 59 -13.68 0.90 9.92
N GLN A 60 -14.88 0.34 9.72
CA GLN A 60 -15.25 -0.19 8.41
C GLN A 60 -15.27 0.94 7.39
N THR A 61 -14.49 0.78 6.31
CA THR A 61 -14.29 1.81 5.31
C THR A 61 -14.04 1.18 3.95
N ASP A 62 -14.86 1.53 2.96
CA ASP A 62 -14.53 1.35 1.55
C ASP A 62 -13.95 2.67 1.04
N ILE A 63 -12.65 2.66 0.73
CA ILE A 63 -11.93 3.86 0.29
C ILE A 63 -12.37 4.38 -1.09
N THR A 64 -13.13 3.59 -1.85
CA THR A 64 -13.72 4.05 -3.12
C THR A 64 -14.86 5.04 -2.91
N HIS A 65 -15.36 5.18 -1.67
CA HIS A 65 -16.42 6.09 -1.27
C HIS A 65 -15.86 7.27 -0.48
N THR A 66 -16.01 8.48 -1.02
CA THR A 66 -15.47 9.73 -0.43
C THR A 66 -16.05 10.02 0.96
N ASP A 67 -17.35 9.81 1.15
CA ASP A 67 -18.06 9.98 2.42
C ASP A 67 -17.53 9.05 3.52
N GLN A 68 -17.22 7.79 3.17
CA GLN A 68 -16.63 6.86 4.12
C GLN A 68 -15.20 7.25 4.51
N CYS A 69 -14.41 7.80 3.59
CA CYS A 69 -13.09 8.33 3.89
C CYS A 69 -13.16 9.56 4.81
N GLN A 70 -14.14 10.44 4.61
CA GLN A 70 -14.40 11.58 5.50
C GLN A 70 -14.78 11.08 6.90
N LEU A 71 -15.75 10.16 7.00
CA LEU A 71 -16.18 9.60 8.27
C LEU A 71 -15.04 8.86 9.01
N LEU A 72 -14.14 8.18 8.31
CA LEU A 72 -12.94 7.55 8.87
C LEU A 72 -12.08 8.59 9.59
N VAL A 73 -11.81 9.73 8.94
CA VAL A 73 -11.00 10.79 9.52
C VAL A 73 -11.73 11.48 10.66
N GLU A 74 -13.00 11.82 10.49
CA GLU A 74 -13.83 12.45 11.54
C GLU A 74 -13.87 11.62 12.84
N LYS A 75 -14.12 10.30 12.72
CA LYS A 75 -14.09 9.38 13.87
C LYS A 75 -12.69 9.32 14.50
N THR A 76 -11.65 9.37 13.71
CA THR A 76 -10.26 9.40 14.21
C THR A 76 -10.02 10.67 15.02
N ILE A 77 -10.38 11.83 14.50
CA ILE A 77 -10.22 13.12 15.16
C ILE A 77 -11.08 13.21 16.43
N SER A 78 -12.35 12.78 16.35
CA SER A 78 -13.24 12.76 17.50
C SER A 78 -12.68 11.91 18.64
N ARG A 79 -12.05 10.77 18.35
CA ARG A 79 -11.53 9.83 19.35
C ARG A 79 -10.18 10.23 19.92
N PHE A 80 -9.29 10.81 19.10
CA PHE A 80 -7.88 11.00 19.45
C PHE A 80 -7.40 12.47 19.33
N GLY A 81 -8.25 13.38 18.85
CA GLY A 81 -7.98 14.80 18.76
C GLY A 81 -7.08 15.24 17.61
N LYS A 82 -6.40 14.30 16.93
CA LYS A 82 -5.46 14.58 15.83
C LYS A 82 -5.23 13.38 14.94
N LEU A 83 -4.54 13.59 13.81
CA LEU A 83 -4.00 12.55 12.95
C LEU A 83 -2.54 12.86 12.65
N ASP A 84 -1.63 11.92 12.96
CA ASP A 84 -0.20 12.10 12.73
C ASP A 84 0.30 11.38 11.46
N ALA A 85 -0.34 10.28 11.04
CA ALA A 85 0.07 9.58 9.81
C ALA A 85 -1.08 8.85 9.13
N LEU A 86 -1.04 8.87 7.78
CA LEU A 86 -1.92 8.11 6.91
C LEU A 86 -1.11 7.09 6.10
N VAL A 87 -1.42 5.79 6.27
CA VAL A 87 -0.79 4.70 5.52
C VAL A 87 -1.71 4.24 4.40
N LEU A 88 -1.35 4.55 3.18
CA LEU A 88 -2.04 4.15 1.94
C LEU A 88 -1.56 2.75 1.54
N ASN A 89 -2.15 1.72 2.15
CA ASN A 89 -1.80 0.33 1.90
C ASN A 89 -2.89 -0.46 1.17
N ALA A 90 -4.15 -0.05 1.26
CA ALA A 90 -5.23 -0.71 0.53
C ALA A 90 -4.94 -0.77 -0.97
N GLY A 91 -5.23 -1.92 -1.58
CA GLY A 91 -5.03 -2.10 -3.01
C GLY A 91 -5.44 -3.48 -3.49
N ILE A 92 -5.72 -3.55 -4.78
CA ILE A 92 -6.05 -4.76 -5.53
C ILE A 92 -5.11 -4.89 -6.73
N SER A 93 -4.95 -6.10 -7.26
CA SER A 93 -4.01 -6.39 -8.34
C SER A 93 -4.67 -7.18 -9.47
N MET A 94 -3.93 -7.38 -10.55
CA MET A 94 -4.26 -8.30 -11.63
C MET A 94 -3.05 -9.15 -11.98
N TRP A 95 -3.28 -10.30 -12.59
CA TRP A 95 -2.24 -11.16 -13.15
C TRP A 95 -2.78 -11.89 -14.38
N THR A 96 -2.74 -11.22 -15.53
CA THR A 96 -3.13 -11.83 -16.80
C THR A 96 -2.52 -11.05 -17.97
N PRO A 97 -2.09 -11.71 -19.06
CA PRO A 97 -1.68 -11.04 -20.29
C PRO A 97 -2.83 -10.19 -20.83
N PHE A 98 -2.53 -9.02 -21.39
CA PHE A 98 -3.56 -8.13 -21.93
C PHE A 98 -4.35 -8.76 -23.08
N GLU A 99 -3.67 -9.52 -23.93
CA GLU A 99 -4.30 -10.25 -25.07
C GLU A 99 -5.27 -11.36 -24.63
N SER A 100 -5.14 -11.86 -23.39
CA SER A 100 -6.01 -12.92 -22.84
C SER A 100 -7.21 -12.37 -22.05
N LEU A 101 -7.42 -11.05 -22.07
CA LEU A 101 -8.53 -10.42 -21.37
C LEU A 101 -9.83 -10.58 -22.15
N ASN A 102 -10.84 -11.12 -21.50
CA ASN A 102 -12.20 -11.20 -22.03
C ASN A 102 -13.05 -9.97 -21.64
N ASP A 103 -12.71 -9.33 -20.52
CA ASP A 103 -13.33 -8.09 -20.04
C ASP A 103 -12.28 -7.15 -19.48
N VAL A 104 -12.40 -5.87 -19.81
CA VAL A 104 -11.54 -4.78 -19.30
C VAL A 104 -12.23 -3.95 -18.21
N GLY A 105 -13.44 -4.29 -17.83
CA GLY A 105 -14.25 -3.53 -16.85
C GLY A 105 -13.57 -3.40 -15.49
N PHE A 106 -12.85 -4.43 -15.06
CA PHE A 106 -12.12 -4.41 -13.79
C PHE A 106 -10.93 -3.42 -13.75
N PHE A 107 -10.49 -2.90 -14.90
CA PHE A 107 -9.49 -1.81 -14.91
C PHE A 107 -10.01 -0.56 -14.20
N ARG A 108 -11.32 -0.28 -14.29
CA ARG A 108 -11.95 0.80 -13.52
C ARG A 108 -11.85 0.52 -12.02
N GLN A 109 -12.08 -0.72 -11.59
CA GLN A 109 -11.96 -1.11 -10.18
C GLN A 109 -10.53 -0.96 -9.66
N LEU A 110 -9.51 -1.28 -10.50
CA LEU A 110 -8.10 -1.05 -10.19
C LEU A 110 -7.81 0.44 -9.99
N MET A 111 -8.32 1.31 -10.87
CA MET A 111 -8.16 2.76 -10.74
C MET A 111 -8.93 3.30 -9.52
N GLU A 112 -10.18 2.91 -9.33
CA GLU A 112 -11.01 3.35 -8.20
C GLU A 112 -10.37 2.98 -6.85
N THR A 113 -9.90 1.74 -6.71
CA THR A 113 -9.31 1.31 -5.44
C THR A 113 -7.90 1.85 -5.23
N ASN A 114 -7.01 1.66 -6.23
CA ASN A 114 -5.58 1.92 -6.03
C ASN A 114 -5.21 3.39 -6.16
N TYR A 115 -5.98 4.17 -6.94
CA TYR A 115 -5.72 5.58 -7.17
C TYR A 115 -6.78 6.46 -6.50
N MET A 116 -8.05 6.39 -6.93
CA MET A 116 -9.09 7.27 -6.38
C MET A 116 -9.29 7.07 -4.88
N GLY A 117 -9.27 5.81 -4.39
CA GLY A 117 -9.36 5.54 -2.96
C GLY A 117 -8.24 6.20 -2.14
N ALA A 118 -7.01 6.22 -2.66
CA ALA A 118 -5.91 6.94 -2.02
C ALA A 118 -6.10 8.47 -2.09
N VAL A 119 -6.62 8.99 -3.21
CA VAL A 119 -6.98 10.43 -3.35
C VAL A 119 -8.05 10.82 -2.34
N HIS A 120 -9.13 10.04 -2.18
CA HIS A 120 -10.18 10.30 -1.19
C HIS A 120 -9.62 10.33 0.23
N CYS A 121 -8.80 9.36 0.60
CA CYS A 121 -8.15 9.32 1.91
C CYS A 121 -7.23 10.54 2.14
N CYS A 122 -6.43 10.90 1.14
CA CYS A 122 -5.57 12.09 1.22
C CYS A 122 -6.40 13.36 1.37
N HIS A 123 -7.46 13.53 0.57
CA HIS A 123 -8.32 14.70 0.62
C HIS A 123 -8.97 14.86 2.00
N ALA A 124 -9.54 13.80 2.56
CA ALA A 124 -10.14 13.82 3.88
C ALA A 124 -9.13 14.13 5.01
N ALA A 125 -7.90 13.60 4.90
CA ALA A 125 -6.89 13.69 5.94
C ALA A 125 -6.01 14.97 5.86
N LEU A 126 -6.00 15.68 4.74
CA LEU A 126 -4.98 16.67 4.39
C LEU A 126 -4.82 17.78 5.43
N SER A 127 -5.93 18.42 5.85
CA SER A 127 -5.91 19.52 6.81
C SER A 127 -5.39 19.09 8.19
N HIS A 128 -5.77 17.90 8.62
CA HIS A 128 -5.34 17.33 9.90
C HIS A 128 -3.87 16.92 9.89
N LEU A 129 -3.39 16.37 8.76
CA LEU A 129 -1.96 16.07 8.59
C LEU A 129 -1.11 17.33 8.51
N LYS A 130 -1.58 18.40 7.87
CA LYS A 130 -0.91 19.71 7.90
C LYS A 130 -0.77 20.22 9.33
N SER A 131 -1.86 20.22 10.10
CA SER A 131 -1.88 20.72 11.48
C SER A 131 -0.93 19.95 12.41
N SER A 132 -0.63 18.69 12.11
CA SER A 132 0.25 17.83 12.93
C SER A 132 1.69 17.72 12.40
N ASN A 133 2.04 18.41 11.29
CA ASN A 133 3.26 18.14 10.48
C ASN A 133 3.40 16.63 10.20
N GLY A 134 2.31 16.02 9.75
CA GLY A 134 2.10 14.60 9.65
C GLY A 134 2.87 13.93 8.52
N LEU A 135 2.53 12.66 8.31
CA LEU A 135 3.21 11.78 7.34
C LEU A 135 2.19 11.03 6.49
N ILE A 136 2.38 11.01 5.18
CA ILE A 136 1.74 10.06 4.27
C ILE A 136 2.74 8.97 3.91
N VAL A 137 2.36 7.70 4.15
CA VAL A 137 3.13 6.52 3.76
C VAL A 137 2.42 5.84 2.59
N ASN A 138 3.06 5.77 1.44
CA ASN A 138 2.54 5.07 0.27
C ASN A 138 3.14 3.66 0.18
N CYS A 139 2.34 2.62 0.38
CA CYS A 139 2.71 1.23 0.12
C CYS A 139 2.65 0.96 -1.38
N SER A 140 3.75 1.25 -2.06
CA SER A 140 3.92 1.20 -3.51
C SER A 140 4.64 -0.08 -3.96
N THR A 141 5.02 -0.15 -5.21
CA THR A 141 5.62 -1.32 -5.85
C THR A 141 6.66 -0.91 -6.89
N GLY A 142 7.60 -1.81 -7.21
CA GLY A 142 8.50 -1.63 -8.35
C GLY A 142 7.77 -1.41 -9.68
N GLN A 143 6.56 -1.90 -9.80
CA GLN A 143 5.67 -1.72 -10.97
C GLN A 143 5.09 -0.29 -11.08
N ALA A 144 5.28 0.56 -10.09
CA ALA A 144 5.03 2.01 -10.20
C ALA A 144 6.20 2.78 -10.83
N LEU A 145 7.31 2.09 -11.14
CA LEU A 145 8.52 2.68 -11.71
C LEU A 145 8.82 2.19 -13.14
N MET A 146 8.19 1.09 -13.56
CA MET A 146 8.43 0.45 -14.85
C MET A 146 7.20 -0.34 -15.28
N GLY A 147 7.08 -0.63 -16.59
CA GLY A 147 6.10 -1.59 -17.09
C GLY A 147 6.40 -3.01 -16.59
N PHE A 148 5.35 -3.81 -16.42
CA PHE A 148 5.46 -5.20 -15.99
C PHE A 148 4.42 -6.06 -16.70
N PRO A 149 4.81 -7.17 -17.37
CA PRO A 149 3.88 -8.08 -18.03
C PRO A 149 2.81 -8.59 -17.05
N ASN A 150 1.64 -8.90 -17.56
CA ASN A 150 0.49 -9.42 -16.81
C ASN A 150 -0.11 -8.45 -15.76
N HIS A 151 0.41 -7.22 -15.64
CA HIS A 151 0.00 -6.22 -14.64
C HIS A 151 -0.37 -4.87 -15.26
N THR A 152 -0.81 -4.82 -16.51
CA THR A 152 -1.02 -3.55 -17.24
C THR A 152 -1.89 -2.55 -16.48
N GLY A 153 -3.08 -2.94 -16.01
CA GLY A 153 -3.97 -2.07 -15.25
C GLY A 153 -3.45 -1.75 -13.85
N TYR A 154 -2.84 -2.74 -13.18
CA TYR A 154 -2.24 -2.53 -11.86
C TYR A 154 -1.07 -1.54 -11.93
N ALA A 155 -0.13 -1.74 -12.88
CA ALA A 155 0.98 -0.83 -13.08
C ALA A 155 0.49 0.59 -13.40
N ALA A 156 -0.51 0.72 -14.28
CA ALA A 156 -1.11 2.02 -14.61
C ALA A 156 -1.65 2.73 -13.36
N SER A 157 -2.43 2.03 -12.51
CA SER A 157 -2.99 2.61 -11.29
C SER A 157 -1.93 3.04 -10.28
N LYS A 158 -0.85 2.26 -10.15
CA LYS A 158 0.25 2.59 -9.23
C LYS A 158 1.16 3.71 -9.76
N HIS A 159 1.32 3.85 -11.08
CA HIS A 159 1.97 5.03 -11.70
C HIS A 159 1.14 6.30 -11.47
N ALA A 160 -0.20 6.22 -11.66
CA ALA A 160 -1.10 7.35 -11.42
C ALA A 160 -1.00 7.83 -9.95
N LEU A 161 -1.08 6.92 -8.99
CA LEU A 161 -0.95 7.25 -7.57
C LEU A 161 0.41 7.90 -7.26
N ARG A 162 1.49 7.36 -7.82
CA ARG A 162 2.82 7.90 -7.60
C ARG A 162 2.97 9.31 -8.16
N GLY A 163 2.42 9.57 -9.37
CA GLY A 163 2.40 10.91 -9.96
C GLY A 163 1.63 11.91 -9.11
N PHE A 164 0.44 11.52 -8.63
CA PHE A 164 -0.37 12.33 -7.71
C PHE A 164 0.38 12.69 -6.44
N LEU A 165 0.96 11.70 -5.75
CA LEU A 165 1.68 11.94 -4.50
C LEU A 165 2.96 12.77 -4.69
N ALA A 166 3.65 12.61 -5.81
CA ALA A 166 4.82 13.43 -6.14
C ALA A 166 4.44 14.91 -6.33
N SER A 167 3.30 15.17 -6.99
CA SER A 167 2.77 16.54 -7.15
C SER A 167 2.33 17.11 -5.79
N LEU A 168 1.61 16.30 -4.99
CA LEU A 168 1.14 16.72 -3.68
C LEU A 168 2.30 17.03 -2.71
N ASP A 169 3.42 16.28 -2.74
CA ASP A 169 4.63 16.57 -1.93
C ASP A 169 5.19 17.97 -2.24
N ILE A 170 5.21 18.34 -3.53
CA ILE A 170 5.66 19.68 -3.98
C ILE A 170 4.68 20.76 -3.50
N GLU A 171 3.37 20.54 -3.64
CA GLU A 171 2.34 21.49 -3.20
C GLU A 171 2.38 21.73 -1.68
N MET A 172 2.65 20.70 -0.91
CA MET A 172 2.69 20.78 0.57
C MET A 172 3.93 21.49 1.12
N ARG A 173 4.95 21.76 0.32
CA ARG A 173 6.12 22.59 0.69
C ARG A 173 6.77 22.20 2.03
N GLY A 174 6.71 20.92 2.40
CA GLY A 174 7.24 20.40 3.65
C GLY A 174 6.31 20.45 4.87
N GLU A 175 5.09 20.96 4.73
CA GLU A 175 4.08 20.93 5.80
C GLU A 175 3.60 19.51 6.12
N ILE A 176 3.66 18.61 5.14
CA ILE A 176 3.42 17.17 5.29
C ILE A 176 4.66 16.42 4.78
N LYS A 177 5.02 15.33 5.44
CA LYS A 177 6.10 14.44 5.00
C LYS A 177 5.53 13.30 4.17
N PHE A 178 6.34 12.79 3.25
CA PHE A 178 5.97 11.66 2.40
C PHE A 178 7.02 10.56 2.50
N LEU A 179 6.57 9.30 2.58
CA LEU A 179 7.41 8.12 2.48
C LEU A 179 6.85 7.20 1.38
N ASP A 180 7.58 7.09 0.27
CA ASP A 180 7.26 6.14 -0.81
C ASP A 180 7.98 4.82 -0.57
N VAL A 181 7.22 3.73 -0.36
CA VAL A 181 7.72 2.38 -0.06
C VAL A 181 7.66 1.54 -1.33
N ILE A 182 8.76 1.44 -2.05
CA ILE A 182 8.85 0.67 -3.29
C ILE A 182 9.15 -0.79 -2.99
N MET A 183 8.10 -1.63 -3.09
CA MET A 183 8.18 -3.05 -2.77
C MET A 183 8.31 -3.92 -4.02
N GLY A 184 9.07 -5.00 -3.90
CA GLY A 184 9.07 -6.12 -4.84
C GLY A 184 8.04 -7.17 -4.43
N TRP A 185 8.44 -8.46 -4.57
CA TRP A 185 7.59 -9.58 -4.18
C TRP A 185 7.65 -9.81 -2.68
N ILE A 186 6.49 -9.65 -2.03
CA ILE A 186 6.34 -9.92 -0.60
C ILE A 186 5.53 -11.20 -0.44
N ARG A 187 6.13 -12.23 0.17
CA ARG A 187 5.47 -13.50 0.46
C ARG A 187 4.58 -13.39 1.70
N GLY A 188 3.51 -14.19 1.71
CA GLY A 188 2.54 -14.20 2.81
C GLY A 188 1.45 -13.13 2.68
N THR A 189 1.41 -12.35 1.57
CA THR A 189 0.29 -11.46 1.28
C THR A 189 -0.74 -12.18 0.42
N GLY A 190 -2.02 -11.97 0.66
CA GLY A 190 -3.11 -12.48 -0.19
C GLY A 190 -3.31 -11.66 -1.49
N LEU A 191 -2.40 -10.74 -1.82
CA LEU A 191 -2.59 -9.84 -2.96
C LEU A 191 -2.70 -10.57 -4.29
N ARG A 192 -1.87 -11.61 -4.51
CA ARG A 192 -1.90 -12.43 -5.73
C ARG A 192 -3.15 -13.31 -5.80
N GLU A 193 -3.53 -13.94 -4.69
CA GLU A 193 -4.72 -14.81 -4.62
C GLU A 193 -6.00 -14.03 -4.92
N ASN A 194 -6.02 -12.74 -4.58
CA ASN A 194 -7.11 -11.80 -4.81
C ASN A 194 -6.92 -10.96 -6.09
N ALA A 195 -5.90 -11.23 -6.90
CA ALA A 195 -5.68 -10.55 -8.17
C ALA A 195 -6.72 -10.97 -9.21
N PHE A 196 -7.08 -10.05 -10.10
CA PHE A 196 -7.99 -10.33 -11.20
C PHE A 196 -7.31 -11.17 -12.29
N GLY A 197 -8.00 -12.23 -12.73
CA GLY A 197 -7.68 -13.03 -13.91
C GLY A 197 -8.33 -12.48 -15.19
N SER A 198 -8.40 -13.33 -16.23
CA SER A 198 -8.84 -12.94 -17.58
C SER A 198 -10.29 -12.52 -17.68
N ASN A 199 -11.18 -13.07 -16.83
CA ASN A 199 -12.62 -12.77 -16.80
C ASN A 199 -12.99 -11.83 -15.65
N GLY A 200 -12.03 -11.19 -15.00
CA GLY A 200 -12.28 -10.34 -13.83
C GLY A 200 -12.54 -11.11 -12.52
N GLU A 201 -12.44 -12.42 -12.51
CA GLU A 201 -12.52 -13.27 -11.32
C GLU A 201 -11.20 -13.27 -10.54
N LYS A 202 -11.25 -13.72 -9.28
CA LYS A 202 -10.05 -13.88 -8.46
C LYS A 202 -9.28 -15.13 -8.84
N LEU A 203 -7.97 -15.05 -8.91
CA LEU A 203 -7.09 -16.17 -9.27
C LEU A 203 -7.12 -17.32 -8.26
N GLY A 204 -7.43 -17.05 -6.98
CA GLY A 204 -7.40 -18.06 -5.93
C GLY A 204 -5.98 -18.46 -5.50
N LYS A 205 -5.89 -19.53 -4.71
CA LYS A 205 -4.60 -20.00 -4.17
C LYS A 205 -3.64 -20.41 -5.27
N SER A 206 -2.45 -19.83 -5.27
CA SER A 206 -1.36 -20.25 -6.15
C SER A 206 -0.78 -21.58 -5.66
N LYS A 207 -0.59 -22.53 -6.58
CA LYS A 207 0.11 -23.80 -6.31
C LYS A 207 1.64 -23.62 -6.27
N ARG A 208 2.14 -22.43 -6.55
CA ARG A 208 3.58 -22.18 -6.68
C ARG A 208 4.20 -21.72 -5.38
N ASP A 209 5.36 -22.26 -5.08
CA ASP A 209 6.20 -21.81 -3.98
C ASP A 209 6.76 -20.41 -4.25
N HIS A 210 6.99 -19.68 -3.16
CA HIS A 210 7.64 -18.38 -3.22
C HIS A 210 9.12 -18.56 -3.62
N THR A 211 9.57 -17.75 -4.57
CA THR A 211 10.99 -17.73 -4.96
C THR A 211 11.89 -17.29 -3.80
N SER A 212 13.15 -17.73 -3.79
CA SER A 212 14.17 -17.29 -2.82
C SER A 212 14.37 -15.75 -2.76
N GLU A 213 13.94 -15.03 -3.80
CA GLU A 213 14.01 -13.57 -3.89
C GLU A 213 12.86 -12.84 -3.18
N SER A 214 11.83 -13.54 -2.72
CA SER A 214 10.69 -12.93 -2.05
C SER A 214 11.03 -12.54 -0.60
N ILE A 215 10.64 -11.32 -0.21
CA ILE A 215 10.82 -10.78 1.14
C ILE A 215 9.66 -11.24 2.01
N THR A 216 9.90 -11.51 3.31
CA THR A 216 8.81 -11.80 4.25
C THR A 216 7.99 -10.54 4.56
N ILE A 217 6.73 -10.72 4.98
CA ILE A 217 5.93 -9.59 5.47
C ILE A 217 6.61 -8.93 6.66
N ASP A 218 7.23 -9.71 7.54
CA ASP A 218 7.91 -9.21 8.72
C ASP A 218 9.09 -8.29 8.38
N ASP A 219 10.00 -8.73 7.49
CA ASP A 219 11.14 -7.91 7.04
C ASP A 219 10.67 -6.66 6.28
N CYS A 220 9.58 -6.79 5.51
CA CYS A 220 8.97 -5.68 4.79
C CYS A 220 8.45 -4.62 5.78
N THR A 221 7.64 -5.03 6.74
CA THR A 221 7.04 -4.11 7.71
C THR A 221 8.06 -3.51 8.66
N ASP A 222 9.11 -4.23 9.05
CA ASP A 222 10.25 -3.68 9.79
C ASP A 222 10.99 -2.60 9.00
N SER A 223 11.17 -2.83 7.70
CA SER A 223 11.77 -1.82 6.80
C SER A 223 10.90 -0.57 6.69
N ILE A 224 9.57 -0.71 6.64
CA ILE A 224 8.63 0.42 6.63
C ILE A 224 8.74 1.22 7.93
N ILE A 225 8.68 0.55 9.08
CA ILE A 225 8.83 1.17 10.40
C ILE A 225 10.15 1.94 10.50
N MET A 226 11.25 1.32 10.09
CA MET A 226 12.56 1.98 10.06
C MET A 226 12.55 3.20 9.14
N GLY A 227 11.87 3.13 7.99
CA GLY A 227 11.69 4.25 7.08
C GLY A 227 10.96 5.43 7.73
N ILE A 228 9.89 5.14 8.47
CA ILE A 228 9.10 6.12 9.23
C ILE A 228 9.97 6.77 10.32
N GLU A 229 10.63 5.96 11.15
CA GLU A 229 11.47 6.44 12.27
C GLU A 229 12.62 7.32 11.78
N ARG A 230 13.23 6.97 10.63
CA ARG A 230 14.37 7.71 10.05
C ARG A 230 13.95 8.86 9.12
N ASN A 231 12.66 9.19 9.04
CA ASN A 231 12.13 10.22 8.14
C ASN A 231 12.64 10.08 6.69
N LYS A 232 12.64 8.85 6.15
CA LYS A 232 13.04 8.62 4.76
C LYS A 232 11.96 9.13 3.82
N LYS A 233 12.37 9.69 2.66
CA LYS A 233 11.44 10.05 1.57
C LYS A 233 11.07 8.86 0.70
N VAL A 234 12.02 7.92 0.51
CA VAL A 234 11.82 6.70 -0.25
C VAL A 234 12.61 5.55 0.34
N ILE A 235 12.04 4.35 0.35
CA ILE A 235 12.72 3.10 0.66
C ILE A 235 12.43 2.06 -0.42
N TYR A 236 13.39 1.17 -0.66
CA TYR A 236 13.30 0.10 -1.64
C TYR A 236 13.46 -1.26 -0.97
N ILE A 237 12.49 -2.14 -1.16
CA ILE A 237 12.42 -3.46 -0.52
C ILE A 237 12.20 -4.54 -1.60
N PRO A 238 13.23 -5.30 -1.97
CA PRO A 238 14.64 -5.22 -1.55
C PRO A 238 15.39 -4.00 -2.10
N LYS A 239 16.52 -3.68 -1.49
CA LYS A 239 17.33 -2.49 -1.84
C LYS A 239 17.75 -2.42 -3.32
N LYS A 240 17.86 -3.58 -4.02
CA LYS A 240 18.21 -3.63 -5.45
C LYS A 240 17.23 -2.86 -6.35
N LEU A 241 15.97 -2.68 -5.92
CA LEU A 241 14.96 -1.94 -6.69
C LEU A 241 15.31 -0.46 -6.88
N ARG A 242 16.22 0.10 -6.09
CA ARG A 242 16.74 1.47 -6.27
C ARG A 242 17.41 1.72 -7.62
N LEU A 243 17.83 0.63 -8.30
CA LEU A 243 18.44 0.71 -9.62
C LEU A 243 17.40 0.88 -10.74
N ILE A 244 16.12 0.57 -10.50
CA ILE A 244 15.07 0.61 -11.52
C ILE A 244 14.97 1.98 -12.19
N PRO A 245 14.90 3.12 -11.48
CA PRO A 245 14.80 4.42 -12.13
C PRO A 245 15.96 4.69 -13.09
N PHE A 246 17.19 4.38 -12.67
CA PHE A 246 18.37 4.53 -13.50
C PHE A 246 18.32 3.59 -14.74
N LEU A 247 18.03 2.32 -14.53
CA LEU A 247 17.92 1.34 -15.63
C LEU A 247 16.79 1.69 -16.58
N ASN A 248 15.68 2.22 -16.09
CA ASN A 248 14.54 2.60 -16.94
C ASN A 248 14.86 3.78 -17.85
N VAL A 249 15.75 4.69 -17.44
CA VAL A 249 16.18 5.82 -18.24
C VAL A 249 17.30 5.43 -19.23
N PHE A 250 18.36 4.80 -18.73
CA PHE A 250 19.58 4.59 -19.51
C PHE A 250 19.69 3.21 -20.17
N PHE A 251 19.01 2.19 -19.61
CA PHE A 251 19.14 0.80 -20.05
C PHE A 251 17.77 0.10 -20.16
N LYS A 252 16.78 0.82 -20.69
CA LYS A 252 15.39 0.35 -20.78
C LYS A 252 15.23 -1.02 -21.46
N ARG A 253 15.98 -1.28 -22.54
CA ARG A 253 15.92 -2.56 -23.26
C ARG A 253 16.40 -3.72 -22.39
N PHE A 254 17.47 -3.51 -21.63
CA PHE A 254 18.00 -4.50 -20.68
C PHE A 254 17.00 -4.74 -19.53
N LEU A 255 16.42 -3.67 -18.95
CA LEU A 255 15.41 -3.78 -17.91
C LEU A 255 14.20 -4.57 -18.40
N ASN A 256 13.66 -4.24 -19.57
CA ASN A 256 12.52 -4.94 -20.16
C ASN A 256 12.82 -6.42 -20.39
N TRP A 257 14.00 -6.76 -20.91
CA TRP A 257 14.43 -8.14 -21.08
C TRP A 257 14.49 -8.90 -19.74
N LYS A 258 15.07 -8.29 -18.71
CA LYS A 258 15.13 -8.87 -17.35
C LYS A 258 13.73 -9.12 -16.78
N VAL A 259 12.82 -8.18 -16.99
CA VAL A 259 11.45 -8.26 -16.49
C VAL A 259 10.67 -9.34 -17.23
N SER A 260 10.77 -9.42 -18.56
CA SER A 260 10.14 -10.51 -19.35
C SER A 260 10.63 -11.86 -18.89
N LYS A 261 11.94 -12.07 -18.82
CA LYS A 261 12.52 -13.33 -18.34
C LYS A 261 12.02 -13.73 -16.95
N ALA A 262 11.92 -12.75 -16.02
CA ALA A 262 11.42 -13.02 -14.66
C ALA A 262 9.93 -13.41 -14.63
N VAL A 263 9.16 -13.09 -15.66
CA VAL A 263 7.75 -13.50 -15.81
C VAL A 263 7.67 -14.86 -16.50
N ASP A 264 8.46 -15.08 -17.55
CA ASP A 264 8.50 -16.36 -18.30
C ASP A 264 8.93 -17.52 -17.36
N ASP A 265 9.99 -17.32 -16.58
CA ASP A 265 10.45 -18.26 -15.56
C ASP A 265 9.38 -18.58 -14.47
N ARG A 266 8.23 -17.89 -14.51
CA ARG A 266 7.11 -18.05 -13.57
C ARG A 266 5.82 -18.54 -14.23
N GLN A 267 5.81 -18.71 -15.54
CA GLN A 267 4.67 -19.29 -16.26
C GLN A 267 4.79 -20.83 -16.34
N ASP A 268 5.99 -21.38 -16.24
CA ASP A 268 6.28 -22.80 -16.10
C ASP A 268 6.20 -23.23 -14.62
#